data_6555fce9f2bd774083600e20f97ef8df
#
_entry.id   6555fce9f2bd774083600e20f97ef8df
#
_cell.length_a   1.000
_cell.length_b   1.000
_cell.length_c   1.000
_cell.angle_alpha   90.00
_cell.angle_beta   90.00
_cell.angle_gamma   90.00
#
_symmetry.space_group_name_H-M   'P 1'
#
loop_
_entity.id
_entity.type
_entity.pdbx_description
1 polymer ?
#
loop_
_entity_poly.entity_id
_entity_poly.type
_entity_poly.pdbx_seq_one_letter_code
_entity_poly.pdbx_strand_id
1 'polypeptide(L)'
;MEHNISGVGVIDKAAAVLSAAEMGPAGLAGLVERTGFSRATTHRLATALEVHGYLRRDAEGRFALGTRLFALGEAAARHWPIAEAAGPALADLRDATGESAQLYVRDGELRVCVASLESPHGLRTIVARGASLPLSQGSGGRALAGELNEGGYVVSIGEREAGVASVSA
;
A
#
# COMPACT_ATOMS: atom_id res chain seq x y z
N MET A 1 -3.86 4.69 -12.87
CA MET A 1 -2.70 4.08 -12.19
C MET A 1 -1.60 3.93 -13.23
N GLU A 2 -0.56 4.75 -13.17
CA GLU A 2 0.63 4.54 -14.02
C GLU A 2 1.32 3.28 -13.52
N HIS A 3 1.37 2.26 -14.36
CA HIS A 3 2.11 1.05 -14.05
C HIS A 3 3.59 1.35 -14.26
N ASN A 4 4.41 1.15 -13.25
CA ASN A 4 5.86 1.12 -13.40
C ASN A 4 6.21 0.12 -14.52
N ILE A 5 6.75 0.60 -15.63
CA ILE A 5 7.09 -0.24 -16.79
C ILE A 5 8.56 -0.64 -16.64
N SER A 6 8.81 -1.91 -16.29
CA SER A 6 10.16 -2.45 -16.10
C SER A 6 10.88 -2.77 -17.41
N GLY A 7 10.16 -2.71 -18.55
CA GLY A 7 10.62 -3.21 -19.85
C GLY A 7 10.51 -4.73 -20.02
N VAL A 8 10.10 -5.47 -18.99
CA VAL A 8 9.84 -6.92 -19.05
C VAL A 8 8.33 -7.15 -19.05
N GLY A 9 7.72 -7.04 -20.22
CA GLY A 9 6.28 -6.95 -20.39
C GLY A 9 5.44 -8.07 -19.75
N VAL A 10 5.99 -9.26 -19.48
CA VAL A 10 5.28 -10.32 -18.78
C VAL A 10 5.21 -10.01 -17.27
N ILE A 11 6.26 -9.45 -16.69
CA ILE A 11 6.32 -9.06 -15.28
C ILE A 11 5.40 -7.87 -15.05
N ASP A 12 5.46 -6.85 -15.90
CA ASP A 12 4.60 -5.67 -15.83
C ASP A 12 3.12 -6.06 -15.85
N LYS A 13 2.75 -6.98 -16.76
CA LYS A 13 1.38 -7.50 -16.83
C LYS A 13 0.98 -8.35 -15.64
N ALA A 14 1.88 -9.16 -15.09
CA ALA A 14 1.62 -9.96 -13.89
C ALA A 14 1.40 -9.05 -12.68
N ALA A 15 2.22 -8.02 -12.51
CA ALA A 15 2.05 -7.00 -11.47
C ALA A 15 0.70 -6.29 -11.61
N ALA A 16 0.31 -5.89 -12.82
CA ALA A 16 -1.00 -5.26 -13.07
C ALA A 16 -2.18 -6.17 -12.68
N VAL A 17 -2.08 -7.49 -12.92
CA VAL A 17 -3.13 -8.44 -12.49
C VAL A 17 -3.18 -8.55 -10.95
N LEU A 18 -2.03 -8.54 -10.27
CA LEU A 18 -1.98 -8.53 -8.81
C LEU A 18 -2.60 -7.24 -8.24
N SER A 19 -2.24 -6.07 -8.79
CA SER A 19 -2.84 -4.79 -8.39
C SER A 19 -4.36 -4.75 -8.64
N ALA A 20 -4.84 -5.36 -9.73
CA ALA A 20 -6.26 -5.48 -9.98
C ALA A 20 -6.98 -6.37 -8.95
N ALA A 21 -6.32 -7.42 -8.44
CA ALA A 21 -6.86 -8.30 -7.40
C ALA A 21 -6.78 -7.68 -5.99
N GLU A 22 -5.85 -6.75 -5.75
CA GLU A 22 -5.72 -5.98 -4.52
C GLU A 22 -6.97 -5.11 -4.26
N MET A 23 -7.62 -4.61 -5.31
CA MET A 23 -8.89 -3.87 -5.21
C MET A 23 -10.07 -4.72 -4.69
N GLY A 24 -9.86 -6.00 -4.43
CA GLY A 24 -10.84 -6.97 -3.96
C GLY A 24 -11.06 -8.14 -4.93
N PRO A 25 -11.63 -9.24 -4.43
CA PRO A 25 -11.89 -10.44 -5.23
C PRO A 25 -12.69 -10.15 -6.49
N ALA A 26 -12.25 -10.69 -7.63
CA ALA A 26 -12.90 -10.45 -8.92
C ALA A 26 -12.91 -11.72 -9.80
N GLY A 27 -14.00 -11.91 -10.53
CA GLY A 27 -14.05 -12.88 -11.62
C GLY A 27 -13.14 -12.47 -12.77
N LEU A 28 -12.95 -13.37 -13.75
CA LEU A 28 -12.10 -13.05 -14.91
C LEU A 28 -12.55 -11.78 -15.66
N ALA A 29 -13.86 -11.55 -15.80
CA ALA A 29 -14.36 -10.34 -16.45
C ALA A 29 -13.96 -9.06 -15.69
N GLY A 30 -14.05 -9.05 -14.37
CA GLY A 30 -13.62 -7.91 -13.55
C GLY A 30 -12.10 -7.65 -13.62
N LEU A 31 -11.29 -8.71 -13.66
CA LEU A 31 -9.86 -8.54 -13.88
C LEU A 31 -9.55 -7.98 -15.28
N VAL A 32 -10.28 -8.41 -16.31
CA VAL A 32 -10.14 -7.86 -17.66
C VAL A 32 -10.47 -6.37 -17.67
N GLU A 33 -11.58 -5.97 -17.05
CA GLU A 33 -11.99 -4.57 -16.95
C GLU A 33 -10.95 -3.71 -16.22
N ARG A 34 -10.45 -4.20 -15.07
CA ARG A 34 -9.46 -3.47 -14.24
C ARG A 34 -8.10 -3.35 -14.90
N THR A 35 -7.67 -4.37 -15.66
CA THR A 35 -6.33 -4.38 -16.30
C THR A 35 -6.32 -3.82 -17.72
N GLY A 36 -7.47 -3.82 -18.41
CA GLY A 36 -7.54 -3.49 -19.84
C GLY A 36 -6.92 -4.54 -20.77
N PHE A 37 -6.48 -5.69 -20.26
CA PHE A 37 -5.87 -6.73 -21.09
C PHE A 37 -6.93 -7.60 -21.77
N SER A 38 -6.53 -8.29 -22.86
CA SER A 38 -7.41 -9.27 -23.49
C SER A 38 -7.77 -10.39 -22.51
N ARG A 39 -8.98 -10.98 -22.67
CA ARG A 39 -9.46 -12.09 -21.84
C ARG A 39 -8.46 -13.26 -21.79
N ALA A 40 -7.84 -13.59 -22.95
CA ALA A 40 -6.87 -14.67 -23.02
C ALA A 40 -5.58 -14.37 -22.22
N THR A 41 -5.08 -13.13 -22.30
CA THR A 41 -3.90 -12.67 -21.56
C THR A 41 -4.18 -12.68 -20.06
N THR A 42 -5.29 -12.07 -19.64
CA THR A 42 -5.68 -12.01 -18.22
C THR A 42 -5.87 -13.40 -17.63
N HIS A 43 -6.58 -14.30 -18.33
CA HIS A 43 -6.79 -15.67 -17.86
C HIS A 43 -5.46 -16.41 -17.69
N ARG A 44 -4.58 -16.38 -18.70
CA ARG A 44 -3.28 -17.04 -18.65
C ARG A 44 -2.42 -16.54 -17.48
N LEU A 45 -2.36 -15.22 -17.27
CA LEU A 45 -1.59 -14.63 -16.19
C LEU A 45 -2.21 -14.95 -14.82
N ALA A 46 -3.53 -14.81 -14.67
CA ALA A 46 -4.22 -15.12 -13.41
C ALA A 46 -4.06 -16.59 -13.02
N THR A 47 -4.15 -17.52 -13.98
CA THR A 47 -3.93 -18.95 -13.75
C THR A 47 -2.46 -19.23 -13.37
N ALA A 48 -1.49 -18.60 -14.04
CA ALA A 48 -0.09 -18.74 -13.68
C ALA A 48 0.20 -18.22 -12.27
N LEU A 49 -0.34 -17.06 -11.91
CA LEU A 49 -0.24 -16.48 -10.56
C LEU A 49 -0.92 -17.38 -9.50
N GLU A 50 -2.04 -18.02 -9.85
CA GLU A 50 -2.73 -18.99 -8.99
C GLU A 50 -1.86 -20.25 -8.73
N VAL A 51 -1.24 -20.81 -9.77
CA VAL A 51 -0.32 -21.95 -9.65
C VAL A 51 0.85 -21.65 -8.72
N HIS A 52 1.35 -20.40 -8.73
CA HIS A 52 2.44 -19.97 -7.85
C HIS A 52 1.97 -19.45 -6.48
N GLY A 53 0.66 -19.50 -6.18
CA GLY A 53 0.09 -19.08 -4.92
C GLY A 53 0.01 -17.56 -4.70
N TYR A 54 0.29 -16.75 -5.72
CA TYR A 54 0.11 -15.30 -5.67
C TYR A 54 -1.36 -14.88 -5.78
N LEU A 55 -2.16 -15.68 -6.49
CA LEU A 55 -3.61 -15.61 -6.46
C LEU A 55 -4.19 -16.94 -5.93
N ARG A 56 -5.43 -16.88 -5.50
CA ARG A 56 -6.24 -18.03 -5.12
C ARG A 56 -7.67 -17.84 -5.60
N ARG A 57 -8.47 -18.90 -5.59
CA ARG A 57 -9.91 -18.81 -5.75
C ARG A 57 -10.59 -18.71 -4.38
N ASP A 58 -11.56 -17.79 -4.28
CA ASP A 58 -12.47 -17.78 -3.14
C ASP A 58 -13.62 -18.79 -3.32
N ALA A 59 -14.56 -18.83 -2.38
CA ALA A 59 -15.69 -19.77 -2.39
C ALA A 59 -16.61 -19.58 -3.62
N GLU A 60 -16.64 -18.38 -4.19
CA GLU A 60 -17.41 -18.03 -5.39
C GLU A 60 -16.60 -18.20 -6.69
N GLY A 61 -15.39 -18.75 -6.61
CA GLY A 61 -14.51 -18.97 -7.75
C GLY A 61 -13.85 -17.70 -8.31
N ARG A 62 -13.90 -16.57 -7.57
CA ARG A 62 -13.25 -15.31 -7.96
C ARG A 62 -11.77 -15.35 -7.60
N PHE A 63 -10.95 -14.67 -8.37
CA PHE A 63 -9.54 -14.46 -8.05
C PHE A 63 -9.40 -13.45 -6.90
N ALA A 64 -8.63 -13.82 -5.90
CA ALA A 64 -8.23 -13.01 -4.77
C ALA A 64 -6.72 -13.16 -4.53
N LEU A 65 -6.11 -12.26 -3.76
CA LEU A 65 -4.70 -12.37 -3.38
C LEU A 65 -4.45 -13.68 -2.62
N GLY A 66 -3.36 -14.35 -2.97
CA GLY A 66 -2.98 -15.65 -2.43
C GLY A 66 -2.06 -15.54 -1.21
N THR A 67 -1.98 -16.64 -0.45
CA THR A 67 -1.21 -16.70 0.81
C THR A 67 0.30 -16.56 0.62
N ARG A 68 0.82 -16.80 -0.60
CA ARG A 68 2.23 -16.59 -0.90
C ARG A 68 2.65 -15.13 -0.73
N LEU A 69 1.76 -14.18 -1.05
CA LEU A 69 2.01 -12.75 -0.86
C LEU A 69 2.13 -12.40 0.62
N PHE A 70 1.29 -12.98 1.49
CA PHE A 70 1.42 -12.82 2.93
C PHE A 70 2.79 -13.32 3.42
N ALA A 71 3.21 -14.51 3.04
CA ALA A 71 4.49 -15.08 3.43
C ALA A 71 5.68 -14.23 2.94
N LEU A 72 5.60 -13.69 1.72
CA LEU A 72 6.63 -12.80 1.19
C LEU A 72 6.65 -11.46 1.91
N GLY A 73 5.50 -10.89 2.22
CA GLY A 73 5.38 -9.65 2.98
C GLY A 73 5.98 -9.78 4.38
N GLU A 74 5.69 -10.87 5.09
CA GLU A 74 6.28 -11.18 6.40
C GLU A 74 7.81 -11.38 6.30
N ALA A 75 8.28 -12.06 5.27
CA ALA A 75 9.72 -12.21 5.04
C ALA A 75 10.39 -10.87 4.76
N ALA A 76 9.80 -10.05 3.91
CA ALA A 76 10.32 -8.71 3.60
C ALA A 76 10.35 -7.83 4.86
N ALA A 77 9.31 -7.88 5.69
CA ALA A 77 9.22 -7.09 6.92
C ALA A 77 10.34 -7.41 7.92
N ARG A 78 10.75 -8.69 8.02
CA ARG A 78 11.89 -9.10 8.90
C ARG A 78 13.23 -8.54 8.43
N HIS A 79 13.38 -8.21 7.16
CA HIS A 79 14.59 -7.61 6.59
C HIS A 79 14.54 -6.08 6.49
N TRP A 80 13.51 -5.47 7.08
CA TRP A 80 13.35 -4.01 7.10
C TRP A 80 13.38 -3.49 8.54
N PRO A 81 14.58 -3.36 9.13
CA PRO A 81 14.75 -3.06 10.56
C PRO A 81 14.19 -1.68 10.96
N ILE A 82 13.98 -0.76 10.02
CA ILE A 82 13.45 0.57 10.32
C ILE A 82 12.02 0.51 10.92
N ALA A 83 11.19 -0.45 10.49
CA ALA A 83 9.82 -0.59 11.04
C ALA A 83 9.85 -1.05 12.50
N GLU A 84 10.79 -1.94 12.85
CA GLU A 84 10.99 -2.42 14.22
C GLU A 84 11.64 -1.33 15.09
N ALA A 85 12.70 -0.70 14.59
CA ALA A 85 13.42 0.34 15.30
C ALA A 85 12.55 1.58 15.61
N ALA A 86 11.59 1.91 14.74
CA ALA A 86 10.68 3.03 14.92
C ALA A 86 9.53 2.72 15.90
N GLY A 87 9.29 1.46 16.25
CA GLY A 87 8.16 1.04 17.09
C GLY A 87 8.02 1.83 18.40
N PRO A 88 9.06 1.94 19.23
CA PRO A 88 9.02 2.73 20.46
C PRO A 88 8.68 4.21 20.22
N ALA A 89 9.33 4.85 19.24
CA ALA A 89 9.08 6.26 18.93
C ALA A 89 7.66 6.52 18.42
N LEU A 90 7.10 5.60 17.63
CA LEU A 90 5.71 5.68 17.19
C LEU A 90 4.73 5.49 18.35
N ALA A 91 5.05 4.60 19.30
CA ALA A 91 4.24 4.40 20.50
C ALA A 91 4.23 5.66 21.37
N ASP A 92 5.40 6.24 21.63
CA ASP A 92 5.54 7.48 22.40
C ASP A 92 4.77 8.65 21.74
N LEU A 93 4.87 8.77 20.40
CA LEU A 93 4.16 9.79 19.64
C LEU A 93 2.63 9.61 19.74
N ARG A 94 2.13 8.38 19.53
CA ARG A 94 0.71 8.07 19.69
C ARG A 94 0.21 8.37 21.11
N ASP A 95 0.95 7.95 22.12
CA ASP A 95 0.53 8.07 23.52
C ASP A 95 0.58 9.53 24.00
N ALA A 96 1.55 10.32 23.50
CA ALA A 96 1.66 11.74 23.82
C ALA A 96 0.60 12.60 23.10
N THR A 97 0.18 12.22 21.91
CA THR A 97 -0.78 13.01 21.10
C THR A 97 -2.21 12.50 21.16
N GLY A 98 -2.40 11.22 21.46
CA GLY A 98 -3.68 10.52 21.31
C GLY A 98 -4.05 10.23 19.86
N GLU A 99 -3.15 10.52 18.88
CA GLU A 99 -3.42 10.38 17.47
C GLU A 99 -2.73 9.15 16.85
N SER A 100 -3.20 8.73 15.66
CA SER A 100 -2.56 7.65 14.94
C SER A 100 -1.17 8.05 14.48
N ALA A 101 -0.18 7.17 14.65
CA ALA A 101 1.21 7.38 14.22
C ALA A 101 1.62 6.38 13.15
N GLN A 102 2.18 6.84 12.04
CA GLN A 102 2.59 6.00 10.93
C GLN A 102 4.02 6.30 10.49
N LEU A 103 4.71 5.25 10.02
CA LEU A 103 6.00 5.37 9.35
C LEU A 103 5.83 5.03 7.87
N TYR A 104 6.32 5.92 7.03
CA TYR A 104 6.33 5.72 5.59
C TYR A 104 7.74 5.63 5.05
N VAL A 105 7.91 4.85 3.99
CA VAL A 105 9.11 4.85 3.15
C VAL A 105 8.72 5.22 1.73
N ARG A 106 9.62 5.92 1.03
CA ARG A 106 9.43 6.26 -0.38
C ARG A 106 9.69 5.04 -1.27
N ASP A 107 8.80 4.83 -2.24
CA ASP A 107 8.95 3.85 -3.30
C ASP A 107 8.55 4.50 -4.64
N GLY A 108 9.52 5.00 -5.38
CA GLY A 108 9.28 5.78 -6.60
C GLY A 108 8.43 7.04 -6.33
N GLU A 109 7.28 7.12 -6.97
CA GLU A 109 6.28 8.20 -6.81
C GLU A 109 5.21 7.88 -5.73
N LEU A 110 5.42 6.79 -5.00
CA LEU A 110 4.55 6.38 -3.89
C LEU A 110 5.29 6.46 -2.57
N ARG A 111 4.52 6.47 -1.48
CA ARG A 111 4.98 6.16 -0.13
C ARG A 111 4.25 4.93 0.37
N VAL A 112 4.97 4.03 1.01
CA VAL A 112 4.41 2.79 1.58
C VAL A 112 4.41 2.91 3.09
N CYS A 113 3.27 2.62 3.72
CA CYS A 113 3.16 2.56 5.18
C CYS A 113 3.81 1.27 5.69
N VAL A 114 4.96 1.37 6.34
CA VAL A 114 5.70 0.20 6.86
C VAL A 114 5.41 -0.08 8.34
N ALA A 115 4.92 0.91 9.09
CA ALA A 115 4.41 0.74 10.44
C ALA A 115 3.25 1.69 10.69
N SER A 116 2.25 1.23 11.46
CA SER A 116 1.06 2.01 11.80
C SER A 116 0.59 1.63 13.21
N LEU A 117 0.42 2.62 14.06
CA LEU A 117 -0.22 2.52 15.36
C LEU A 117 -1.47 3.39 15.36
N GLU A 118 -2.59 2.79 15.66
CA GLU A 118 -3.88 3.49 15.65
C GLU A 118 -4.07 4.32 16.93
N SER A 119 -4.74 5.47 16.79
CA SER A 119 -5.29 6.24 17.89
C SER A 119 -6.22 5.38 18.74
N PRO A 120 -6.23 5.56 20.07
CA PRO A 120 -7.19 4.90 20.94
C PRO A 120 -8.62 5.45 20.80
N HIS A 121 -8.81 6.55 20.07
CA HIS A 121 -10.11 7.19 19.90
C HIS A 121 -10.97 6.46 18.85
N GLY A 122 -12.31 6.52 19.01
CA GLY A 122 -13.26 5.86 18.09
C GLY A 122 -13.24 6.48 16.69
N LEU A 123 -13.09 7.81 16.59
CA LEU A 123 -12.92 8.50 15.30
C LEU A 123 -11.43 8.67 15.03
N ARG A 124 -10.92 7.94 14.06
CA ARG A 124 -9.51 7.96 13.69
C ARG A 124 -9.30 7.65 12.22
N THR A 125 -8.27 8.19 11.64
CA THR A 125 -7.81 7.80 10.31
C THR A 125 -6.97 6.53 10.42
N ILE A 126 -7.34 5.52 9.64
CA ILE A 126 -6.63 4.24 9.57
C ILE A 126 -5.86 4.17 8.27
N VAL A 127 -4.54 4.00 8.36
CA VAL A 127 -3.70 3.62 7.23
C VAL A 127 -3.08 2.27 7.56
N ALA A 128 -3.50 1.26 6.81
CA ALA A 128 -3.01 -0.10 7.03
C ALA A 128 -1.51 -0.20 6.67
N ARG A 129 -0.78 -1.04 7.39
CA ARG A 129 0.57 -1.44 6.99
C ARG A 129 0.53 -2.09 5.61
N GLY A 130 1.43 -1.69 4.73
CA GLY A 130 1.47 -2.08 3.31
C GLY A 130 0.68 -1.15 2.39
N ALA A 131 -0.15 -0.25 2.92
CA ALA A 131 -0.87 0.70 2.07
C ALA A 131 0.10 1.62 1.32
N SER A 132 -0.14 1.74 0.01
CA SER A 132 0.62 2.63 -0.89
C SER A 132 -0.20 3.87 -1.19
N LEU A 133 0.40 5.04 -1.02
CA LEU A 133 -0.23 6.34 -1.22
C LEU A 133 0.66 7.23 -2.12
N PRO A 134 0.09 8.12 -2.95
CA PRO A 134 0.88 9.05 -3.76
C PRO A 134 1.77 9.97 -2.90
N LEU A 135 2.99 10.27 -3.38
CA LEU A 135 3.84 11.30 -2.76
C LEU A 135 3.24 12.70 -2.88
N SER A 136 2.48 12.96 -3.94
CA SER A 136 1.89 14.27 -4.22
C SER A 136 0.77 14.70 -3.26
N GLN A 137 0.38 13.88 -2.29
CA GLN A 137 -0.76 14.16 -1.40
C GLN A 137 -0.42 13.99 0.08
N GLY A 138 -0.86 14.95 0.88
CA GLY A 138 -0.78 14.94 2.34
C GLY A 138 0.63 15.16 2.88
N SER A 139 0.73 15.41 4.19
CA SER A 139 1.99 15.78 4.83
C SER A 139 3.11 14.77 4.66
N GLY A 140 2.81 13.45 4.78
CA GLY A 140 3.83 12.40 4.67
C GLY A 140 4.46 12.29 3.27
N GLY A 141 3.70 12.56 2.19
CA GLY A 141 4.24 12.61 0.85
C GLY A 141 5.16 13.81 0.65
N ARG A 142 4.71 14.97 1.07
CA ARG A 142 5.45 16.22 0.99
C ARG A 142 6.73 16.18 1.84
N ALA A 143 6.69 15.61 3.04
CA ALA A 143 7.87 15.41 3.88
C ALA A 143 8.91 14.52 3.18
N LEU A 144 8.49 13.40 2.60
CA LEU A 144 9.36 12.50 1.84
C LEU A 144 9.88 13.10 0.52
N ALA A 145 9.19 14.12 -0.02
CA ALA A 145 9.65 14.92 -1.14
C ALA A 145 10.63 16.03 -0.72
N GLY A 146 10.87 16.21 0.58
CA GLY A 146 11.78 17.22 1.12
C GLY A 146 11.15 18.59 1.33
N GLU A 147 9.82 18.70 1.30
CA GLU A 147 9.07 19.95 1.48
C GLU A 147 8.89 20.32 2.98
N LEU A 148 9.95 20.22 3.77
CA LEU A 148 9.91 20.55 5.19
C LEU A 148 9.96 22.08 5.39
N ASN A 149 9.21 22.58 6.38
CA ASN A 149 9.33 23.97 6.81
C ASN A 149 10.59 24.19 7.68
N GLU A 150 10.82 25.41 8.15
CA GLU A 150 11.96 25.74 9.02
C GLU A 150 11.97 24.92 10.34
N GLY A 151 10.82 24.44 10.80
CA GLY A 151 10.69 23.59 11.98
C GLY A 151 10.95 22.11 11.69
N GLY A 152 11.25 21.72 10.43
CA GLY A 152 11.52 20.33 10.04
C GLY A 152 10.28 19.47 9.88
N TYR A 153 9.10 20.05 9.65
CA TYR A 153 7.85 19.30 9.48
C TYR A 153 6.94 19.89 8.40
N VAL A 154 5.95 19.11 7.99
CA VAL A 154 4.89 19.50 7.05
C VAL A 154 3.54 19.28 7.69
N VAL A 155 2.61 20.23 7.53
CA VAL A 155 1.21 20.13 7.94
C VAL A 155 0.34 20.00 6.69
N SER A 156 -0.68 19.15 6.75
CA SER A 156 -1.70 19.00 5.72
C SER A 156 -3.08 18.93 6.38
N ILE A 157 -4.06 19.64 5.81
CA ILE A 157 -5.43 19.67 6.29
C ILE A 157 -6.37 19.40 5.11
N GLY A 158 -7.11 18.30 5.16
CA GLY A 158 -8.11 17.94 4.13
C GLY A 158 -7.53 17.55 2.76
N GLU A 159 -6.22 17.48 2.57
CA GLU A 159 -5.62 17.22 1.25
C GLU A 159 -5.90 15.79 0.76
N ARG A 160 -5.84 14.82 1.63
CA ARG A 160 -6.09 13.42 1.29
C ARG A 160 -7.56 13.05 1.47
N GLU A 161 -8.15 13.53 2.55
CA GLU A 161 -9.51 13.21 2.96
C GLU A 161 -10.08 14.38 3.75
N ALA A 162 -11.31 14.78 3.43
CA ALA A 162 -11.97 15.90 4.11
C ALA A 162 -12.10 15.63 5.62
N GLY A 163 -11.72 16.62 6.43
CA GLY A 163 -11.76 16.51 7.89
C GLY A 163 -10.54 15.84 8.53
N VAL A 164 -9.56 15.39 7.74
CA VAL A 164 -8.33 14.78 8.23
C VAL A 164 -7.19 15.80 8.20
N ALA A 165 -6.54 15.99 9.33
CA ALA A 165 -5.28 16.74 9.44
C ALA A 165 -4.14 15.77 9.72
N SER A 166 -2.93 16.08 9.23
CA SER A 166 -1.73 15.30 9.52
C SER A 166 -0.49 16.18 9.59
N VAL A 167 0.46 15.76 10.41
CA VAL A 167 1.79 16.36 10.54
C VAL A 167 2.82 15.29 10.24
N SER A 168 3.86 15.60 9.49
CA SER A 168 4.95 14.67 9.15
C SER A 168 6.29 15.37 9.19
N ALA A 169 7.32 14.66 9.66
CA ALA A 169 8.71 15.10 9.76
C ALA A 169 9.64 14.05 9.16
#